data_e117843549ea5a24a48ae6cb2a2133e9
#
_entry.id   e117843549ea5a24a48ae6cb2a2133e9
#
_cell.length_a   1.000
_cell.length_b   1.000
_cell.length_c   1.000
_cell.angle_alpha   90.00
_cell.angle_beta   90.00
_cell.angle_gamma   90.00
#
_symmetry.space_group_name_H-M   'P 1'
#
loop_
_entity.id
_entity.type
_entity.pdbx_description
1 polymer ?
#
loop_
_entity_poly.entity_id
_entity_poly.type
_entity_poly.pdbx_seq_one_letter_code
_entity_poly.pdbx_strand_id
1 'polypeptide(L)'
;MIDSQPLVEVKDLSKHFRLSGSRVLKAVDGVSFGIRKGEVLGIVGESGCGKTTIGRLLLRLLQPTSGEVRFDGTELTRLAATRMGSLRRRMQIVFQDPYSSLDPRMTVGSALMTPMKIQKLYDGRRRERAAYLMERVGLNASDMERYPHEFSGGQRQRIGIARALAVDPEFIVADEPVSALDVSIQAQVLNLFKELQEELHLTCLFISHDLSVVQFISDKVAIVYMGKIVEMAPADIFYHAHRHPYTKNLLSAIPYPDPQVEQNKPDYSMAGEIASPINPPPGCRFYSRCPSRDDTCRQEMPPLMEIARDHFVACFQEH
;
A
#
# COMPACT_ATOMS: atom_id res chain seq x y z
N MET A 1 -8.99 -7.46 26.92
CA MET A 1 -9.03 -7.25 25.45
C MET A 1 -8.97 -5.75 25.25
N ILE A 2 -7.82 -5.22 24.87
CA ILE A 2 -7.65 -3.78 24.62
C ILE A 2 -8.13 -3.57 23.19
N ASP A 3 -9.34 -3.05 23.06
CA ASP A 3 -9.90 -2.55 21.80
C ASP A 3 -9.15 -1.24 21.48
N SER A 4 -7.92 -1.39 21.00
CA SER A 4 -7.08 -0.23 20.69
C SER A 4 -7.61 0.40 19.41
N GLN A 5 -8.05 1.65 19.48
CA GLN A 5 -8.41 2.44 18.30
C GLN A 5 -7.33 2.32 17.23
N PRO A 6 -7.70 2.15 15.95
CA PRO A 6 -6.74 2.09 14.87
C PRO A 6 -5.96 3.41 14.77
N LEU A 7 -4.66 3.33 14.45
CA LEU A 7 -3.85 4.52 14.18
C LEU A 7 -4.33 5.24 12.90
N VAL A 8 -4.71 4.45 11.89
CA VAL A 8 -5.32 4.95 10.65
C VAL A 8 -6.70 4.35 10.52
N GLU A 9 -7.73 5.20 10.39
CA GLU A 9 -9.12 4.79 10.15
C GLU A 9 -9.62 5.42 8.87
N VAL A 10 -10.21 4.60 8.01
CA VAL A 10 -10.76 4.98 6.70
C VAL A 10 -12.21 4.59 6.65
N LYS A 11 -13.10 5.56 6.30
CA LYS A 11 -14.55 5.34 6.20
C LYS A 11 -15.07 5.86 4.86
N ASP A 12 -15.68 4.97 4.08
CA ASP A 12 -16.34 5.23 2.80
C ASP A 12 -15.53 6.12 1.86
N LEU A 13 -14.21 5.94 1.87
CA LEU A 13 -13.27 6.78 1.14
C LEU A 13 -13.44 6.59 -0.36
N SER A 14 -13.65 7.69 -1.08
CA SER A 14 -13.83 7.70 -2.53
C SER A 14 -12.97 8.75 -3.20
N LYS A 15 -12.46 8.40 -4.39
CA LYS A 15 -11.81 9.32 -5.31
C LYS A 15 -12.26 9.05 -6.72
N HIS A 16 -13.02 10.00 -7.24
CA HIS A 16 -13.52 10.00 -8.60
C HIS A 16 -12.85 11.10 -9.41
N PHE A 17 -12.28 10.76 -10.55
CA PHE A 17 -11.70 11.74 -11.48
C PHE A 17 -12.67 11.99 -12.63
N ARG A 18 -13.04 13.25 -12.83
CA ARG A 18 -13.83 13.66 -13.99
C ARG A 18 -12.92 13.69 -15.21
N LEU A 19 -13.31 12.98 -16.25
CA LEU A 19 -12.66 12.98 -17.55
C LEU A 19 -13.43 13.87 -18.53
N SER A 20 -13.01 13.93 -19.78
CA SER A 20 -13.74 14.69 -20.81
C SER A 20 -15.15 14.15 -21.02
N GLY A 21 -16.14 15.04 -21.13
CA GLY A 21 -17.55 14.72 -21.25
C GLY A 21 -18.15 14.21 -19.93
N SER A 22 -19.07 13.24 -20.00
CA SER A 22 -19.75 12.63 -18.85
C SER A 22 -18.98 11.45 -18.21
N ARG A 23 -17.73 11.23 -18.62
CA ARG A 23 -16.93 10.10 -18.14
C ARG A 23 -16.34 10.36 -16.75
N VAL A 24 -16.52 9.40 -15.86
CA VAL A 24 -15.98 9.45 -14.49
C VAL A 24 -15.17 8.19 -14.22
N LEU A 25 -13.89 8.36 -13.91
CA LEU A 25 -13.02 7.28 -13.44
C LEU A 25 -13.17 7.16 -11.91
N LYS A 26 -13.74 6.04 -11.45
CA LYS A 26 -13.87 5.71 -10.04
C LYS A 26 -12.62 4.96 -9.55
N ALA A 27 -11.54 5.70 -9.31
CA ALA A 27 -10.26 5.13 -8.90
C ALA A 27 -10.29 4.49 -7.50
N VAL A 28 -11.08 5.07 -6.58
CA VAL A 28 -11.41 4.53 -5.26
C VAL A 28 -12.89 4.80 -5.04
N ASP A 29 -13.67 3.83 -4.61
CA ASP A 29 -15.12 3.92 -4.57
C ASP A 29 -15.71 3.28 -3.30
N GLY A 30 -15.71 4.03 -2.18
CA GLY A 30 -16.28 3.63 -0.90
C GLY A 30 -15.48 2.53 -0.19
N VAL A 31 -14.17 2.73 0.02
CA VAL A 31 -13.34 1.79 0.78
C VAL A 31 -13.33 2.16 2.25
N SER A 32 -13.43 1.14 3.12
CA SER A 32 -13.38 1.29 4.57
C SER A 32 -12.45 0.24 5.19
N PHE A 33 -11.52 0.66 6.03
CA PHE A 33 -10.61 -0.21 6.76
C PHE A 33 -9.92 0.53 7.90
N GLY A 34 -9.31 -0.23 8.82
CA GLY A 34 -8.46 0.31 9.89
C GLY A 34 -7.09 -0.35 9.88
N ILE A 35 -6.07 0.39 10.32
CA ILE A 35 -4.70 -0.11 10.55
C ILE A 35 -4.35 0.20 12.00
N ARG A 36 -4.06 -0.85 12.78
CA ARG A 36 -3.67 -0.73 14.19
C ARG A 36 -2.23 -0.21 14.29
N LYS A 37 -1.88 0.34 15.44
CA LYS A 37 -0.50 0.78 15.67
C LYS A 37 0.46 -0.42 15.62
N GLY A 38 1.55 -0.30 14.83
CA GLY A 38 2.53 -1.36 14.59
C GLY A 38 2.09 -2.41 13.57
N GLU A 39 0.85 -2.36 13.04
CA GLU A 39 0.33 -3.31 12.06
C GLU A 39 0.77 -2.95 10.63
N VAL A 40 1.04 -3.96 9.83
CA VAL A 40 1.29 -3.83 8.39
C VAL A 40 0.06 -4.32 7.62
N LEU A 41 -0.68 -3.39 6.99
CA LEU A 41 -1.74 -3.72 6.05
C LEU A 41 -1.18 -3.79 4.63
N GLY A 42 -1.19 -4.99 4.04
CA GLY A 42 -0.87 -5.20 2.63
C GLY A 42 -2.07 -4.89 1.73
N ILE A 43 -1.89 -4.06 0.71
CA ILE A 43 -2.89 -3.85 -0.35
C ILE A 43 -2.40 -4.46 -1.65
N VAL A 44 -3.20 -5.36 -2.22
CA VAL A 44 -2.88 -6.08 -3.47
C VAL A 44 -4.00 -5.92 -4.49
N GLY A 45 -3.65 -6.03 -5.75
CA GLY A 45 -4.58 -6.01 -6.89
C GLY A 45 -3.86 -5.69 -8.20
N GLU A 46 -4.56 -5.84 -9.32
CA GLU A 46 -4.03 -5.57 -10.65
C GLU A 46 -3.56 -4.11 -10.81
N SER A 47 -2.69 -3.86 -11.80
CA SER A 47 -2.25 -2.49 -12.11
C SER A 47 -3.44 -1.59 -12.44
N GLY A 48 -3.44 -0.36 -11.93
CA GLY A 48 -4.53 0.60 -12.17
C GLY A 48 -5.79 0.38 -11.32
N CYS A 49 -5.86 -0.61 -10.41
CA CYS A 49 -7.04 -0.86 -9.59
C CYS A 49 -7.28 0.16 -8.47
N GLY A 50 -6.36 1.13 -8.24
CA GLY A 50 -6.53 2.22 -7.27
C GLY A 50 -5.62 2.20 -6.04
N LYS A 51 -4.71 1.22 -5.89
CA LYS A 51 -3.80 1.06 -4.73
C LYS A 51 -3.01 2.33 -4.37
N THR A 52 -2.22 2.83 -5.32
CA THR A 52 -1.45 4.08 -5.17
C THR A 52 -2.36 5.28 -4.84
N THR A 53 -3.57 5.31 -5.41
CA THR A 53 -4.55 6.37 -5.10
C THR A 53 -4.98 6.30 -3.64
N ILE A 54 -5.23 5.09 -3.09
CA ILE A 54 -5.53 4.91 -1.66
C ILE A 54 -4.36 5.47 -0.81
N GLY A 55 -3.13 5.04 -1.05
CA GLY A 55 -1.96 5.53 -0.31
C GLY A 55 -1.83 7.06 -0.32
N ARG A 56 -2.02 7.69 -1.49
CA ARG A 56 -1.96 9.15 -1.63
C ARG A 56 -3.10 9.88 -0.93
N LEU A 57 -4.28 9.27 -0.84
CA LEU A 57 -5.43 9.81 -0.09
C LEU A 57 -5.16 9.78 1.42
N LEU A 58 -4.58 8.69 1.96
CA LEU A 58 -4.24 8.57 3.38
C LEU A 58 -3.25 9.66 3.81
N LEU A 59 -2.25 9.94 2.98
CA LEU A 59 -1.25 10.99 3.25
C LEU A 59 -1.75 12.39 2.88
N ARG A 60 -3.00 12.49 2.41
CA ARG A 60 -3.59 13.73 1.91
C ARG A 60 -2.72 14.43 0.85
N LEU A 61 -2.05 13.65 0.02
CA LEU A 61 -1.41 14.12 -1.22
C LEU A 61 -2.45 14.30 -2.34
N LEU A 62 -3.61 13.63 -2.20
CA LEU A 62 -4.81 13.83 -3.01
C LEU A 62 -5.99 14.14 -2.10
N GLN A 63 -6.89 15.01 -2.57
CA GLN A 63 -8.16 15.27 -1.91
C GLN A 63 -9.17 14.17 -2.28
N PRO A 64 -9.89 13.57 -1.32
CA PRO A 64 -10.97 12.64 -1.61
C PRO A 64 -12.16 13.36 -2.26
N THR A 65 -13.00 12.61 -2.96
CA THR A 65 -14.31 13.08 -3.44
C THR A 65 -15.34 13.01 -2.32
N SER A 66 -15.27 11.95 -1.51
CA SER A 66 -16.09 11.74 -0.31
C SER A 66 -15.42 10.78 0.65
N GLY A 67 -15.99 10.61 1.85
CA GLY A 67 -15.48 9.75 2.91
C GLY A 67 -14.49 10.45 3.83
N GLU A 68 -13.99 9.70 4.80
CA GLU A 68 -13.14 10.21 5.88
C GLU A 68 -11.86 9.40 6.01
N VAL A 69 -10.77 10.10 6.35
CA VAL A 69 -9.52 9.51 6.82
C VAL A 69 -9.18 10.14 8.17
N ARG A 70 -8.96 9.30 9.17
CA ARG A 70 -8.49 9.71 10.50
C ARG A 70 -7.11 9.14 10.75
N PHE A 71 -6.25 9.93 11.34
CA PHE A 71 -4.94 9.54 11.82
C PHE A 71 -4.84 9.90 13.30
N ASP A 72 -4.64 8.90 14.15
CA ASP A 72 -4.57 9.06 15.60
C ASP A 72 -5.78 9.87 16.14
N GLY A 73 -6.98 9.48 15.72
CA GLY A 73 -8.24 10.16 16.06
C GLY A 73 -8.48 11.51 15.34
N THR A 74 -7.48 12.10 14.70
CA THR A 74 -7.61 13.38 14.00
C THR A 74 -8.13 13.18 12.57
N GLU A 75 -9.24 13.82 12.24
CA GLU A 75 -9.79 13.80 10.87
C GLU A 75 -8.90 14.61 9.92
N LEU A 76 -8.31 13.94 8.92
CA LEU A 76 -7.42 14.57 7.96
C LEU A 76 -8.16 15.26 6.81
N THR A 77 -9.29 14.73 6.40
CA THR A 77 -10.00 15.13 5.17
C THR A 77 -10.44 16.59 5.18
N ARG A 78 -10.82 17.11 6.35
CA ARG A 78 -11.25 18.50 6.57
C ARG A 78 -10.19 19.41 7.21
N LEU A 79 -9.02 18.85 7.51
CA LEU A 79 -7.98 19.61 8.21
C LEU A 79 -7.41 20.72 7.32
N ALA A 80 -7.20 21.92 7.86
CA ALA A 80 -6.57 23.01 7.13
C ALA A 80 -5.11 22.65 6.74
N ALA A 81 -4.66 23.10 5.57
CA ALA A 81 -3.32 22.79 5.05
C ALA A 81 -2.19 23.19 6.04
N THR A 82 -2.38 24.27 6.77
CA THR A 82 -1.44 24.74 7.79
C THR A 82 -1.25 23.77 8.96
N ARG A 83 -2.30 23.02 9.33
CA ARG A 83 -2.26 22.01 10.40
C ARG A 83 -1.68 20.67 9.93
N MET A 84 -1.60 20.43 8.62
CA MET A 84 -1.01 19.20 8.07
C MET A 84 0.51 19.11 8.28
N GLY A 85 1.19 20.24 8.52
CA GLY A 85 2.66 20.27 8.63
C GLY A 85 3.21 19.34 9.72
N SER A 86 2.62 19.36 10.91
CA SER A 86 3.01 18.50 12.04
C SER A 86 2.67 17.03 11.80
N LEU A 87 1.55 16.74 11.13
CA LEU A 87 1.13 15.37 10.81
C LEU A 87 1.99 14.76 9.70
N ARG A 88 2.45 15.55 8.73
CA ARG A 88 3.37 15.08 7.68
C ARG A 88 4.68 14.54 8.23
N ARG A 89 5.14 15.01 9.39
CA ARG A 89 6.28 14.40 10.09
C ARG A 89 5.97 12.96 10.48
N ARG A 90 4.78 12.73 11.04
CA ARG A 90 4.35 11.42 11.56
C ARG A 90 3.98 10.43 10.45
N MET A 91 3.71 10.93 9.24
CA MET A 91 3.22 10.13 8.09
C MET A 91 4.13 10.35 6.89
N GLN A 92 4.80 9.29 6.43
CA GLN A 92 5.77 9.35 5.35
C GLN A 92 5.43 8.40 4.22
N ILE A 93 6.12 8.54 3.09
CA ILE A 93 5.96 7.69 1.91
C ILE A 93 7.31 7.20 1.40
N VAL A 94 7.36 5.92 1.04
CA VAL A 94 8.41 5.32 0.20
C VAL A 94 7.80 5.10 -1.17
N PHE A 95 8.38 5.72 -2.20
CA PHE A 95 7.85 5.71 -3.56
C PHE A 95 8.28 4.48 -4.36
N GLN A 96 7.49 4.14 -5.36
CA GLN A 96 7.72 3.06 -6.31
C GLN A 96 9.00 3.24 -7.13
N ASP A 97 9.22 4.44 -7.65
CA ASP A 97 10.38 4.76 -8.47
C ASP A 97 11.46 5.47 -7.63
N PRO A 98 12.57 4.77 -7.33
CA PRO A 98 13.66 5.36 -6.57
C PRO A 98 14.39 6.47 -7.34
N TYR A 99 14.31 6.51 -8.68
CA TYR A 99 14.93 7.54 -9.49
C TYR A 99 14.20 8.88 -9.37
N SER A 100 12.89 8.87 -9.52
CA SER A 100 12.09 10.10 -9.43
C SER A 100 11.90 10.58 -8.00
N SER A 101 12.17 9.73 -7.00
CA SER A 101 12.00 10.06 -5.59
C SER A 101 13.09 10.96 -5.03
N LEU A 102 14.28 10.98 -5.62
CA LEU A 102 15.45 11.76 -5.19
C LEU A 102 15.77 12.85 -6.22
N ASP A 103 15.97 14.11 -5.79
CA ASP A 103 16.45 15.16 -6.68
C ASP A 103 17.90 14.84 -7.13
N PRO A 104 18.15 14.61 -8.42
CA PRO A 104 19.47 14.23 -8.92
C PRO A 104 20.55 15.31 -8.72
N ARG A 105 20.14 16.56 -8.42
CA ARG A 105 21.05 17.69 -8.18
C ARG A 105 21.47 17.81 -6.71
N MET A 106 20.90 17.01 -5.82
CA MET A 106 21.25 17.01 -4.40
C MET A 106 22.10 15.80 -4.06
N THR A 107 23.08 15.97 -3.16
CA THR A 107 23.78 14.83 -2.57
C THR A 107 22.83 14.03 -1.69
N VAL A 108 23.14 12.74 -1.49
CA VAL A 108 22.34 11.85 -0.64
C VAL A 108 22.24 12.41 0.79
N GLY A 109 23.33 12.89 1.37
CA GLY A 109 23.29 13.52 2.70
C GLY A 109 22.35 14.73 2.74
N SER A 110 22.36 15.57 1.70
CA SER A 110 21.42 16.70 1.59
C SER A 110 19.97 16.25 1.49
N ALA A 111 19.72 15.19 0.71
CA ALA A 111 18.37 14.62 0.56
C ALA A 111 17.82 14.05 1.89
N LEU A 112 18.68 13.40 2.70
CA LEU A 112 18.32 12.90 4.02
C LEU A 112 18.12 14.02 5.05
N MET A 113 18.93 15.08 5.01
CA MET A 113 18.82 16.19 5.96
C MET A 113 17.69 17.16 5.65
N THR A 114 17.21 17.23 4.41
CA THR A 114 16.15 18.18 4.00
C THR A 114 14.86 18.02 4.80
N PRO A 115 14.25 16.82 4.95
CA PRO A 115 13.05 16.67 5.79
C PRO A 115 13.30 17.04 7.26
N MET A 116 14.47 16.76 7.81
CA MET A 116 14.83 17.17 9.16
C MET A 116 14.91 18.71 9.31
N LYS A 117 15.44 19.41 8.29
CA LYS A 117 15.50 20.88 8.26
C LYS A 117 14.09 21.48 8.22
N ILE A 118 13.22 20.97 7.34
CA ILE A 118 11.84 21.42 7.19
C ILE A 118 11.07 21.27 8.51
N GLN A 119 11.24 20.13 9.18
CA GLN A 119 10.58 19.83 10.45
C GLN A 119 11.30 20.36 11.68
N LYS A 120 12.40 21.09 11.49
CA LYS A 120 13.23 21.69 12.58
C LYS A 120 13.74 20.64 13.59
N LEU A 121 14.09 19.45 13.10
CA LEU A 121 14.60 18.36 13.92
C LEU A 121 16.13 18.32 13.88
N TYR A 122 16.72 17.71 14.93
CA TYR A 122 18.16 17.39 15.04
C TYR A 122 19.07 18.59 14.74
N ASP A 123 18.69 19.78 15.24
CA ASP A 123 19.50 20.99 15.02
C ASP A 123 20.93 20.80 15.54
N GLY A 124 21.93 21.17 14.74
CA GLY A 124 23.35 20.90 15.01
C GLY A 124 23.79 19.43 14.80
N ARG A 125 22.88 18.45 14.75
CA ARG A 125 23.21 17.01 14.66
C ARG A 125 22.61 16.30 13.43
N ARG A 126 22.09 17.04 12.43
CA ARG A 126 21.44 16.46 11.24
C ARG A 126 22.38 15.58 10.42
N ARG A 127 23.67 15.96 10.35
CA ARG A 127 24.68 15.17 9.62
C ARG A 127 24.93 13.83 10.31
N GLU A 128 25.06 13.82 11.63
CA GLU A 128 25.21 12.59 12.43
C GLU A 128 23.97 11.68 12.26
N ARG A 129 22.78 12.26 12.32
CA ARG A 129 21.54 11.50 12.09
C ARG A 129 21.46 10.93 10.67
N ALA A 130 21.88 11.69 9.66
CA ALA A 130 21.93 11.21 8.28
C ALA A 130 22.93 10.06 8.11
N ALA A 131 24.12 10.17 8.72
CA ALA A 131 25.13 9.11 8.74
C ALA A 131 24.60 7.82 9.40
N TYR A 132 23.98 7.96 10.57
CA TYR A 132 23.31 6.84 11.25
C TYR A 132 22.26 6.15 10.37
N LEU A 133 21.43 6.93 9.66
CA LEU A 133 20.42 6.37 8.78
C LEU A 133 21.01 5.64 7.57
N MET A 134 22.12 6.14 7.01
CA MET A 134 22.85 5.44 5.95
C MET A 134 23.33 4.05 6.43
N GLU A 135 23.94 3.99 7.59
CA GLU A 135 24.40 2.73 8.19
C GLU A 135 23.22 1.78 8.49
N ARG A 136 22.12 2.30 8.99
CA ARG A 136 20.89 1.53 9.27
C ARG A 136 20.30 0.86 8.04
N VAL A 137 20.43 1.47 6.87
CA VAL A 137 19.98 0.86 5.60
C VAL A 137 21.09 0.08 4.88
N GLY A 138 22.22 -0.20 5.57
CA GLY A 138 23.34 -0.98 5.04
C GLY A 138 24.16 -0.25 3.97
N LEU A 139 24.26 1.09 4.07
CA LEU A 139 25.07 1.94 3.20
C LEU A 139 26.19 2.61 4.03
N ASN A 140 27.29 3.00 3.36
CA ASN A 140 28.39 3.67 4.03
C ASN A 140 28.06 5.15 4.28
N ALA A 141 28.29 5.64 5.49
CA ALA A 141 28.10 7.05 5.82
C ALA A 141 29.00 7.98 4.99
N SER A 142 30.18 7.53 4.54
CA SER A 142 31.05 8.32 3.64
C SER A 142 30.42 8.61 2.27
N ASP A 143 29.44 7.82 1.84
CA ASP A 143 28.78 8.00 0.55
C ASP A 143 27.73 9.14 0.58
N MET A 144 27.53 9.82 1.71
CA MET A 144 26.59 10.96 1.80
C MET A 144 26.88 12.12 0.85
N GLU A 145 28.14 12.29 0.44
CA GLU A 145 28.54 13.36 -0.49
C GLU A 145 28.30 13.00 -1.96
N ARG A 146 27.96 11.74 -2.24
CA ARG A 146 27.67 11.26 -3.59
C ARG A 146 26.25 11.64 -4.02
N TYR A 147 26.04 11.65 -5.33
CA TYR A 147 24.75 11.95 -5.95
C TYR A 147 23.94 10.65 -6.20
N PRO A 148 22.61 10.75 -6.27
CA PRO A 148 21.74 9.57 -6.50
C PRO A 148 22.13 8.72 -7.72
N HIS A 149 22.58 9.33 -8.81
CA HIS A 149 22.96 8.61 -10.02
C HIS A 149 24.20 7.72 -9.88
N GLU A 150 24.99 7.88 -8.82
CA GLU A 150 26.17 7.07 -8.52
C GLU A 150 25.85 5.80 -7.73
N PHE A 151 24.56 5.54 -7.42
CA PHE A 151 24.09 4.38 -6.67
C PHE A 151 23.27 3.44 -7.57
N SER A 152 23.27 2.13 -7.24
CA SER A 152 22.39 1.15 -7.87
C SER A 152 20.90 1.41 -7.53
N GLY A 153 19.98 0.78 -8.26
CA GLY A 153 18.54 0.88 -7.99
C GLY A 153 18.17 0.49 -6.56
N GLY A 154 18.69 -0.64 -6.09
CA GLY A 154 18.47 -1.12 -4.71
C GLY A 154 19.07 -0.20 -3.65
N GLN A 155 20.26 0.37 -3.90
CA GLN A 155 20.85 1.37 -3.00
C GLN A 155 20.01 2.66 -2.95
N ARG A 156 19.49 3.14 -4.09
CA ARG A 156 18.59 4.30 -4.11
C ARG A 156 17.30 4.03 -3.35
N GLN A 157 16.76 2.81 -3.45
CA GLN A 157 15.57 2.43 -2.68
C GLN A 157 15.86 2.45 -1.18
N ARG A 158 17.00 1.93 -0.75
CA ARG A 158 17.44 2.02 0.65
C ARG A 158 17.60 3.46 1.13
N ILE A 159 18.12 4.36 0.29
CA ILE A 159 18.19 5.81 0.55
C ILE A 159 16.78 6.40 0.68
N GLY A 160 15.84 5.98 -0.16
CA GLY A 160 14.43 6.37 -0.07
C GLY A 160 13.78 5.96 1.25
N ILE A 161 14.06 4.76 1.73
CA ILE A 161 13.64 4.27 3.06
C ILE A 161 14.28 5.12 4.16
N ALA A 162 15.61 5.33 4.12
CA ALA A 162 16.32 6.16 5.09
C ALA A 162 15.75 7.58 5.16
N ARG A 163 15.38 8.17 4.01
CA ARG A 163 14.77 9.50 3.94
C ARG A 163 13.40 9.53 4.60
N ALA A 164 12.56 8.51 4.38
CA ALA A 164 11.26 8.40 5.05
C ALA A 164 11.43 8.32 6.58
N LEU A 165 12.45 7.61 7.06
CA LEU A 165 12.77 7.47 8.48
C LEU A 165 13.43 8.71 9.11
N ALA A 166 13.85 9.68 8.31
CA ALA A 166 14.63 10.83 8.78
C ALA A 166 13.90 11.72 9.80
N VAL A 167 12.59 11.65 9.84
CA VAL A 167 11.73 12.48 10.72
C VAL A 167 11.01 11.68 11.81
N ASP A 168 11.41 10.44 12.05
CA ASP A 168 10.80 9.51 13.01
C ASP A 168 9.28 9.36 12.81
N PRO A 169 8.85 8.79 11.68
CA PRO A 169 7.44 8.61 11.39
C PRO A 169 6.81 7.52 12.25
N GLU A 170 5.49 7.59 12.44
CA GLU A 170 4.67 6.54 13.06
C GLU A 170 3.96 5.69 12.00
N PHE A 171 3.76 6.25 10.81
CA PHE A 171 3.06 5.62 9.70
C PHE A 171 3.81 5.81 8.39
N ILE A 172 3.98 4.73 7.64
CA ILE A 172 4.61 4.75 6.32
C ILE A 172 3.66 4.13 5.28
N VAL A 173 3.47 4.82 4.17
CA VAL A 173 2.93 4.23 2.95
C VAL A 173 4.11 3.79 2.09
N ALA A 174 4.26 2.49 1.87
CA ALA A 174 5.24 1.90 0.96
C ALA A 174 4.52 1.58 -0.36
N ASP A 175 4.65 2.45 -1.35
CA ASP A 175 3.96 2.34 -2.64
C ASP A 175 4.84 1.58 -3.64
N GLU A 176 4.62 0.27 -3.78
CA GLU A 176 5.38 -0.67 -4.62
C GLU A 176 6.91 -0.56 -4.44
N PRO A 177 7.44 -0.59 -3.21
CA PRO A 177 8.82 -0.18 -2.92
C PRO A 177 9.89 -1.09 -3.53
N VAL A 178 9.54 -2.22 -4.12
CA VAL A 178 10.49 -3.20 -4.67
C VAL A 178 10.19 -3.59 -6.11
N SER A 179 9.12 -3.07 -6.71
CA SER A 179 8.63 -3.51 -8.03
C SER A 179 9.60 -3.21 -9.20
N ALA A 180 10.48 -2.22 -9.04
CA ALA A 180 11.47 -1.82 -10.05
C ALA A 180 12.84 -2.48 -9.86
N LEU A 181 12.96 -3.45 -8.94
CA LEU A 181 14.21 -4.10 -8.57
C LEU A 181 14.23 -5.55 -9.06
N ASP A 182 15.42 -6.08 -9.33
CA ASP A 182 15.60 -7.49 -9.59
C ASP A 182 15.38 -8.34 -8.32
N VAL A 183 15.01 -9.62 -8.50
CA VAL A 183 14.50 -10.50 -7.42
C VAL A 183 15.47 -10.61 -6.23
N SER A 184 16.78 -10.67 -6.49
CA SER A 184 17.77 -10.81 -5.42
C SER A 184 17.88 -9.54 -4.56
N ILE A 185 17.85 -8.39 -5.18
CA ILE A 185 17.88 -7.08 -4.50
C ILE A 185 16.54 -6.81 -3.81
N GLN A 186 15.42 -7.21 -4.43
CA GLN A 186 14.09 -7.13 -3.85
C GLN A 186 14.04 -7.82 -2.49
N ALA A 187 14.53 -9.07 -2.37
CA ALA A 187 14.56 -9.81 -1.12
C ALA A 187 15.37 -9.09 -0.03
N GLN A 188 16.53 -8.52 -0.40
CA GLN A 188 17.35 -7.76 0.55
C GLN A 188 16.66 -6.49 1.06
N VAL A 189 15.96 -5.75 0.18
CA VAL A 189 15.24 -4.53 0.57
C VAL A 189 14.01 -4.86 1.42
N LEU A 190 13.33 -5.98 1.14
CA LEU A 190 12.19 -6.44 1.95
C LEU A 190 12.61 -6.87 3.34
N ASN A 191 13.71 -7.63 3.48
CA ASN A 191 14.26 -8.02 4.78
C ASN A 191 14.62 -6.76 5.60
N LEU A 192 15.35 -5.82 5.00
CA LEU A 192 15.68 -4.55 5.64
C LEU A 192 14.42 -3.78 6.08
N PHE A 193 13.40 -3.71 5.22
CA PHE A 193 12.16 -3.00 5.55
C PHE A 193 11.45 -3.65 6.74
N LYS A 194 11.38 -4.98 6.76
CA LYS A 194 10.77 -5.77 7.84
C LYS A 194 11.51 -5.57 9.16
N GLU A 195 12.84 -5.68 9.17
CA GLU A 195 13.68 -5.43 10.34
C GLU A 195 13.43 -4.01 10.91
N LEU A 196 13.42 -2.99 10.05
CA LEU A 196 13.17 -1.62 10.47
C LEU A 196 11.73 -1.41 10.97
N GLN A 197 10.76 -2.07 10.36
CA GLN A 197 9.35 -2.01 10.77
C GLN A 197 9.15 -2.61 12.17
N GLU A 198 9.73 -3.79 12.42
CA GLU A 198 9.64 -4.49 13.71
C GLU A 198 10.38 -3.71 14.81
N GLU A 199 11.61 -3.27 14.58
CA GLU A 199 12.42 -2.55 15.55
C GLU A 199 11.84 -1.20 15.95
N LEU A 200 11.33 -0.44 14.95
CA LEU A 200 10.77 0.89 15.17
C LEU A 200 9.27 0.86 15.46
N HIS A 201 8.64 -0.33 15.49
CA HIS A 201 7.20 -0.51 15.66
C HIS A 201 6.37 0.35 14.69
N LEU A 202 6.82 0.42 13.43
CA LEU A 202 6.18 1.23 12.41
C LEU A 202 4.84 0.64 11.99
N THR A 203 3.84 1.50 11.88
CA THR A 203 2.58 1.16 11.22
C THR A 203 2.74 1.38 9.72
N CYS A 204 2.31 0.42 8.90
CA CYS A 204 2.56 0.49 7.46
C CYS A 204 1.31 0.19 6.63
N LEU A 205 1.15 0.93 5.54
CA LEU A 205 0.38 0.50 4.39
C LEU A 205 1.36 0.06 3.31
N PHE A 206 1.41 -1.25 3.04
CA PHE A 206 2.31 -1.82 2.05
C PHE A 206 1.55 -2.15 0.77
N ILE A 207 1.83 -1.45 -0.32
CA ILE A 207 1.18 -1.63 -1.62
C ILE A 207 2.09 -2.47 -2.51
N SER A 208 1.56 -3.55 -3.08
CA SER A 208 2.24 -4.37 -4.07
C SER A 208 1.24 -4.96 -5.06
N HIS A 209 1.74 -5.38 -6.22
CA HIS A 209 1.01 -6.28 -7.13
C HIS A 209 1.42 -7.75 -6.95
N ASP A 210 2.47 -8.02 -6.16
CA ASP A 210 2.98 -9.35 -5.88
C ASP A 210 2.49 -9.82 -4.50
N LEU A 211 1.67 -10.88 -4.52
CA LEU A 211 1.11 -11.51 -3.32
C LEU A 211 2.18 -12.18 -2.45
N SER A 212 3.25 -12.71 -3.05
CA SER A 212 4.34 -13.35 -2.30
C SER A 212 5.08 -12.34 -1.44
N VAL A 213 5.30 -11.13 -1.97
CA VAL A 213 5.88 -10.00 -1.24
C VAL A 213 5.00 -9.60 -0.06
N VAL A 214 3.69 -9.49 -0.31
CA VAL A 214 2.71 -9.11 0.73
C VAL A 214 2.61 -10.19 1.81
N GLN A 215 2.64 -11.46 1.44
CA GLN A 215 2.68 -12.59 2.37
C GLN A 215 3.84 -12.51 3.35
N PHE A 216 5.00 -12.08 2.85
CA PHE A 216 6.22 -11.99 3.68
C PHE A 216 6.15 -10.89 4.74
N ILE A 217 5.49 -9.76 4.43
CA ILE A 217 5.60 -8.55 5.25
C ILE A 217 4.35 -8.16 6.02
N SER A 218 3.16 -8.63 5.60
CA SER A 218 1.90 -8.09 6.09
C SER A 218 1.28 -8.92 7.21
N ASP A 219 0.68 -8.24 8.19
CA ASP A 219 -0.15 -8.86 9.23
C ASP A 219 -1.58 -9.07 8.72
N LYS A 220 -2.06 -8.19 7.84
CA LYS A 220 -3.40 -8.20 7.24
C LYS A 220 -3.31 -7.89 5.76
N VAL A 221 -4.15 -8.51 4.95
CA VAL A 221 -4.16 -8.33 3.49
C VAL A 221 -5.54 -7.83 3.04
N ALA A 222 -5.56 -6.81 2.17
CA ALA A 222 -6.75 -6.32 1.50
C ALA A 222 -6.57 -6.40 -0.01
N ILE A 223 -7.51 -7.06 -0.68
CA ILE A 223 -7.54 -7.19 -2.14
C ILE A 223 -8.40 -6.08 -2.73
N VAL A 224 -7.80 -5.33 -3.64
CA VAL A 224 -8.48 -4.23 -4.34
C VAL A 224 -8.74 -4.60 -5.79
N TYR A 225 -10.00 -4.47 -6.21
CA TYR A 225 -10.42 -4.65 -7.60
C TYR A 225 -11.26 -3.44 -8.05
N MET A 226 -10.83 -2.75 -9.10
CA MET A 226 -11.52 -1.59 -9.68
C MET A 226 -12.01 -0.58 -8.63
N GLY A 227 -11.11 -0.18 -7.72
CA GLY A 227 -11.37 0.85 -6.71
C GLY A 227 -12.15 0.38 -5.48
N LYS A 228 -12.44 -0.92 -5.36
CA LYS A 228 -13.14 -1.49 -4.20
C LYS A 228 -12.30 -2.56 -3.50
N ILE A 229 -12.40 -2.65 -2.18
CA ILE A 229 -11.91 -3.80 -1.43
C ILE A 229 -12.92 -4.93 -1.65
N VAL A 230 -12.44 -6.07 -2.17
CA VAL A 230 -13.29 -7.23 -2.44
C VAL A 230 -13.09 -8.34 -1.40
N GLU A 231 -11.93 -8.39 -0.76
CA GLU A 231 -11.65 -9.28 0.36
C GLU A 231 -10.60 -8.65 1.27
N MET A 232 -10.72 -8.85 2.58
CA MET A 232 -9.73 -8.40 3.57
C MET A 232 -9.72 -9.39 4.74
N ALA A 233 -8.54 -9.89 5.11
CA ALA A 233 -8.37 -10.83 6.21
C ALA A 233 -6.97 -10.73 6.84
N PRO A 234 -6.77 -11.25 8.09
CA PRO A 234 -5.45 -11.56 8.62
C PRO A 234 -4.65 -12.43 7.64
N ALA A 235 -3.34 -12.19 7.52
CA ALA A 235 -2.52 -12.83 6.49
C ALA A 235 -2.51 -14.36 6.60
N ASP A 236 -2.48 -14.91 7.81
CA ASP A 236 -2.55 -16.35 8.09
C ASP A 236 -3.86 -16.97 7.57
N ILE A 237 -5.00 -16.31 7.79
CA ILE A 237 -6.31 -16.75 7.29
C ILE A 237 -6.40 -16.57 5.78
N PHE A 238 -5.95 -15.42 5.27
CA PHE A 238 -6.06 -15.06 3.86
C PHE A 238 -5.46 -16.11 2.92
N TYR A 239 -4.25 -16.59 3.18
CA TYR A 239 -3.57 -17.54 2.30
C TYR A 239 -4.15 -18.96 2.34
N HIS A 240 -4.89 -19.33 3.38
CA HIS A 240 -5.46 -20.67 3.57
C HIS A 240 -6.98 -20.74 3.39
N ALA A 241 -7.69 -19.65 3.58
CA ALA A 241 -9.15 -19.60 3.62
C ALA A 241 -9.78 -18.46 2.82
N HIS A 242 -9.07 -17.95 1.80
CA HIS A 242 -9.59 -16.93 0.88
C HIS A 242 -10.90 -17.38 0.22
N ARG A 243 -11.80 -16.43 -0.03
CA ARG A 243 -13.18 -16.70 -0.47
C ARG A 243 -13.51 -16.07 -1.81
N HIS A 244 -13.20 -14.79 -2.00
CA HIS A 244 -13.64 -14.08 -3.20
C HIS A 244 -13.06 -14.72 -4.49
N PRO A 245 -13.85 -14.93 -5.54
CA PRO A 245 -13.36 -15.57 -6.78
C PRO A 245 -12.16 -14.87 -7.43
N TYR A 246 -12.06 -13.55 -7.33
CA TYR A 246 -10.90 -12.80 -7.79
C TYR A 246 -9.64 -13.12 -6.96
N THR A 247 -9.77 -13.27 -5.65
CA THR A 247 -8.66 -13.67 -4.78
C THR A 247 -8.18 -15.08 -5.10
N LYS A 248 -9.11 -16.03 -5.34
CA LYS A 248 -8.79 -17.40 -5.77
C LYS A 248 -7.95 -17.40 -7.05
N ASN A 249 -8.31 -16.55 -8.01
CA ASN A 249 -7.55 -16.41 -9.25
C ASN A 249 -6.16 -15.78 -9.01
N LEU A 250 -6.06 -14.68 -8.24
CA LEU A 250 -4.77 -14.05 -7.96
C LEU A 250 -3.79 -15.03 -7.29
N LEU A 251 -4.27 -15.81 -6.33
CA LEU A 251 -3.46 -16.79 -5.62
C LEU A 251 -3.10 -17.98 -6.51
N SER A 252 -3.98 -18.38 -7.43
CA SER A 252 -3.69 -19.42 -8.39
C SER A 252 -2.57 -19.05 -9.37
N ALA A 253 -2.33 -17.78 -9.59
CA ALA A 253 -1.23 -17.31 -10.45
C ALA A 253 0.15 -17.34 -9.79
N ILE A 254 0.24 -17.55 -8.45
CA ILE A 254 1.53 -17.68 -7.75
C ILE A 254 2.12 -19.06 -8.08
N PRO A 255 3.33 -19.16 -8.68
CA PRO A 255 3.95 -20.43 -8.98
C PRO A 255 4.33 -21.19 -7.69
N TYR A 256 4.07 -22.48 -7.63
CA TYR A 256 4.59 -23.34 -6.56
C TYR A 256 5.97 -23.84 -6.94
N PRO A 257 6.95 -23.88 -6.01
CA PRO A 257 8.29 -24.40 -6.27
C PRO A 257 8.30 -25.90 -6.61
N ASP A 258 7.26 -26.64 -6.18
CA ASP A 258 7.11 -28.07 -6.47
C ASP A 258 6.32 -28.28 -7.78
N PRO A 259 6.94 -28.89 -8.83
CA PRO A 259 6.29 -29.14 -10.11
C PRO A 259 5.06 -30.05 -10.01
N GLN A 260 5.00 -30.96 -9.02
CA GLN A 260 3.85 -31.87 -8.86
C GLN A 260 2.65 -31.13 -8.27
N VAL A 261 2.89 -30.20 -7.36
CA VAL A 261 1.85 -29.34 -6.79
C VAL A 261 1.35 -28.37 -7.85
N GLU A 262 2.24 -27.78 -8.65
CA GLU A 262 1.88 -26.84 -9.72
C GLU A 262 1.01 -27.50 -10.79
N GLN A 263 1.31 -28.73 -11.21
CA GLN A 263 0.52 -29.50 -12.21
C GLN A 263 -0.90 -29.86 -11.72
N ASN A 264 -1.07 -30.05 -10.40
CA ASN A 264 -2.37 -30.40 -9.80
C ASN A 264 -3.16 -29.18 -9.29
N LYS A 265 -2.66 -27.97 -9.53
CA LYS A 265 -3.31 -26.74 -9.10
C LYS A 265 -4.62 -26.53 -9.85
N PRO A 266 -5.71 -26.18 -9.13
CA PRO A 266 -6.97 -25.84 -9.79
C PRO A 266 -6.78 -24.68 -10.77
N ASP A 267 -7.20 -24.86 -12.01
CA ASP A 267 -7.18 -23.79 -13.01
C ASP A 267 -8.36 -22.84 -12.73
N TYR A 268 -8.05 -21.70 -12.15
CA TYR A 268 -8.99 -20.58 -11.98
C TYR A 268 -8.86 -19.57 -13.14
N SER A 269 -8.45 -20.02 -14.34
CA SER A 269 -8.35 -19.13 -15.49
C SER A 269 -9.67 -18.39 -15.72
N MET A 270 -9.57 -17.08 -15.76
CA MET A 270 -10.73 -16.22 -15.93
C MET A 270 -10.91 -15.86 -17.40
N ALA A 271 -12.05 -16.23 -17.94
CA ALA A 271 -12.48 -15.75 -19.26
C ALA A 271 -12.99 -14.30 -19.13
N GLY A 272 -12.65 -13.45 -20.09
CA GLY A 272 -13.17 -12.10 -20.22
C GLY A 272 -12.14 -11.00 -20.00
N GLU A 273 -12.45 -9.83 -20.56
CA GLU A 273 -11.62 -8.63 -20.45
C GLU A 273 -11.83 -7.95 -19.10
N ILE A 274 -10.81 -7.22 -18.65
CA ILE A 274 -10.91 -6.34 -17.48
C ILE A 274 -11.92 -5.24 -17.81
N ALA A 275 -13.00 -5.16 -17.03
CA ALA A 275 -13.99 -4.11 -17.19
C ALA A 275 -13.35 -2.72 -17.00
N SER A 276 -13.88 -1.72 -17.70
CA SER A 276 -13.38 -0.35 -17.57
C SER A 276 -13.76 0.24 -16.21
N PRO A 277 -12.80 0.85 -15.46
CA PRO A 277 -13.12 1.61 -14.25
C PRO A 277 -13.82 2.95 -14.55
N ILE A 278 -14.00 3.28 -15.84
CA ILE A 278 -14.70 4.49 -16.29
C ILE A 278 -16.19 4.17 -16.44
N ASN A 279 -17.04 4.90 -15.71
CA ASN A 279 -18.47 4.68 -15.64
C ASN A 279 -18.84 3.19 -15.43
N PRO A 280 -18.31 2.53 -14.38
CA PRO A 280 -18.55 1.13 -14.17
C PRO A 280 -20.04 0.83 -13.94
N PRO A 281 -20.52 -0.38 -14.30
CA PRO A 281 -21.90 -0.76 -14.09
C PRO A 281 -22.27 -0.77 -12.59
N PRO A 282 -23.58 -0.72 -12.25
CA PRO A 282 -24.02 -0.65 -10.85
C PRO A 282 -23.72 -1.91 -10.04
N GLY A 283 -23.69 -3.09 -10.67
CA GLY A 283 -23.48 -4.37 -10.02
C GLY A 283 -22.03 -4.66 -9.60
N CYS A 284 -21.78 -5.91 -9.26
CA CYS A 284 -20.47 -6.39 -8.87
C CYS A 284 -19.40 -6.06 -9.92
N ARG A 285 -18.31 -5.43 -9.50
CA ARG A 285 -17.20 -5.02 -10.40
C ARG A 285 -16.56 -6.21 -11.10
N PHE A 286 -16.57 -7.36 -10.43
CA PHE A 286 -15.99 -8.59 -10.95
C PHE A 286 -16.96 -9.42 -11.84
N TYR A 287 -18.21 -8.99 -12.01
CA TYR A 287 -19.26 -9.73 -12.70
C TYR A 287 -18.82 -10.31 -14.05
N SER A 288 -18.19 -9.53 -14.93
CA SER A 288 -17.79 -9.96 -16.28
C SER A 288 -16.82 -11.14 -16.30
N ARG A 289 -16.00 -11.28 -15.25
CA ARG A 289 -14.93 -12.30 -15.13
C ARG A 289 -15.28 -13.39 -14.11
N CYS A 290 -16.36 -13.25 -13.34
CA CYS A 290 -16.70 -14.17 -12.28
C CYS A 290 -17.33 -15.47 -12.82
N PRO A 291 -16.78 -16.64 -12.50
CA PRO A 291 -17.37 -17.91 -12.91
C PRO A 291 -18.68 -18.25 -12.16
N SER A 292 -18.84 -17.71 -10.93
CA SER A 292 -19.98 -17.98 -10.03
C SER A 292 -21.03 -16.85 -10.06
N ARG A 293 -21.05 -16.02 -11.10
CA ARG A 293 -21.96 -14.87 -11.21
C ARG A 293 -23.42 -15.27 -11.37
N ASP A 294 -24.30 -14.52 -10.78
CA ASP A 294 -25.75 -14.62 -10.96
C ASP A 294 -26.39 -13.25 -11.33
N ASP A 295 -27.72 -13.22 -11.46
CA ASP A 295 -28.45 -12.00 -11.81
C ASP A 295 -28.38 -10.92 -10.72
N THR A 296 -28.28 -11.29 -9.45
CA THR A 296 -28.10 -10.35 -8.34
C THR A 296 -26.77 -9.61 -8.47
N CYS A 297 -25.70 -10.35 -8.78
CA CYS A 297 -24.37 -9.78 -9.03
C CYS A 297 -24.36 -8.76 -10.18
N ARG A 298 -25.27 -8.88 -11.16
CA ARG A 298 -25.39 -7.94 -12.27
C ARG A 298 -26.05 -6.62 -11.86
N GLN A 299 -26.99 -6.68 -10.93
CA GLN A 299 -27.84 -5.55 -10.54
C GLN A 299 -27.31 -4.79 -9.34
N GLU A 300 -26.71 -5.51 -8.38
CA GLU A 300 -26.30 -4.96 -7.10
C GLU A 300 -24.81 -5.20 -6.82
N MET A 301 -24.20 -4.24 -6.15
CA MET A 301 -22.83 -4.36 -5.66
C MET A 301 -22.84 -5.07 -4.31
N PRO A 302 -22.19 -6.24 -4.15
CA PRO A 302 -22.13 -6.91 -2.85
C PRO A 302 -21.43 -6.01 -1.81
N PRO A 303 -22.01 -5.88 -0.61
CA PRO A 303 -21.36 -5.19 0.49
C PRO A 303 -20.13 -5.98 0.98
N LEU A 304 -19.17 -5.28 1.55
CA LEU A 304 -18.05 -5.92 2.26
C LEU A 304 -18.56 -6.35 3.64
N MET A 305 -18.78 -7.66 3.85
CA MET A 305 -19.33 -8.23 5.08
C MET A 305 -18.32 -9.09 5.79
N GLU A 306 -18.35 -9.08 7.12
CA GLU A 306 -17.54 -9.96 7.95
C GLU A 306 -18.15 -11.37 7.94
N ILE A 307 -17.42 -12.36 7.41
CA ILE A 307 -17.83 -13.77 7.32
C ILE A 307 -17.20 -14.62 8.43
N ALA A 308 -16.10 -14.15 8.98
CA ALA A 308 -15.42 -14.71 10.14
C ALA A 308 -14.66 -13.58 10.85
N ARG A 309 -14.12 -13.83 12.02
CA ARG A 309 -13.39 -12.82 12.79
C ARG A 309 -12.29 -12.14 11.96
N ASP A 310 -12.40 -10.82 11.78
CA ASP A 310 -11.50 -9.98 10.98
C ASP A 310 -11.39 -10.39 9.49
N HIS A 311 -12.26 -11.29 8.99
CA HIS A 311 -12.30 -11.72 7.59
C HIS A 311 -13.55 -11.18 6.90
N PHE A 312 -13.35 -10.29 5.95
CA PHE A 312 -14.40 -9.55 5.22
C PHE A 312 -14.36 -9.91 3.74
N VAL A 313 -15.54 -10.15 3.16
CA VAL A 313 -15.68 -10.53 1.73
C VAL A 313 -16.84 -9.75 1.10
N ALA A 314 -16.66 -9.26 -0.12
CA ALA A 314 -17.68 -8.60 -0.93
C ALA A 314 -18.18 -9.53 -2.04
N CYS A 315 -18.91 -10.59 -1.68
CA CYS A 315 -19.43 -11.58 -2.61
C CYS A 315 -20.74 -12.19 -2.12
N PHE A 316 -21.81 -12.15 -2.91
CA PHE A 316 -23.10 -12.74 -2.54
C PHE A 316 -23.07 -14.27 -2.40
N GLN A 317 -22.09 -14.95 -3.02
CA GLN A 317 -21.99 -16.40 -2.98
C GLN A 317 -21.23 -16.95 -1.78
N GLU A 318 -20.68 -16.07 -0.95
CA GLU A 318 -19.81 -16.45 0.18
C GLU A 318 -20.38 -15.96 1.54
N HIS A 319 -21.67 -15.57 1.57
CA HIS A 319 -22.41 -15.16 2.78
C HIS A 319 -23.37 -16.23 3.25
#